data_f1fd5dfdb9c0f3ef47b968fe8b381fc9
#
_entry.id   f1fd5dfdb9c0f3ef47b968fe8b381fc9
#
_cell.length_a   1.000
_cell.length_b   1.000
_cell.length_c   1.000
_cell.angle_alpha   90.00
_cell.angle_beta   90.00
_cell.angle_gamma   90.00
#
_symmetry.space_group_name_H-M   'P 1'
#
loop_
_entity.id
_entity.type
_entity.pdbx_description
1 polymer ?
#
loop_
_entity_poly.entity_id
_entity_poly.type
_entity_poly.pdbx_seq_one_letter_code
_entity_poly.pdbx_strand_id
1 'polypeptide(L)'
;MTEDFQDIVDTFEFLDDWEDRYRHVIELGKAMPQLEEGLRIPATKVDGCASQVWIVPDIEGQGPGAIFRFQGDSDAMIVRGLIAILGALYNGQTVEDVLKTDAAGAFAQLGLDQHLSAQRSNGLRAMIGRISGIASRAVEQSS
;
A
#
# COMPACT_ATOMS: atom_id res chain seq x y z
N MET A 1 6.28 9.97 -7.52
CA MET A 1 6.69 9.02 -6.49
C MET A 1 7.32 9.77 -5.34
N THR A 2 7.11 9.28 -4.14
CA THR A 2 7.71 9.85 -2.94
C THR A 2 9.18 9.42 -2.83
N GLU A 3 9.96 10.14 -2.02
CA GLU A 3 11.35 9.75 -1.74
C GLU A 3 11.43 8.35 -1.13
N ASP A 4 10.47 8.01 -0.25
CA ASP A 4 10.45 6.72 0.41
C ASP A 4 10.34 5.57 -0.58
N PHE A 5 9.52 5.74 -1.62
CA PHE A 5 9.40 4.72 -2.65
C PHE A 5 10.69 4.61 -3.47
N GLN A 6 11.33 5.73 -3.77
CA GLN A 6 12.60 5.71 -4.50
C GLN A 6 13.69 4.99 -3.70
N ASP A 7 13.70 5.15 -2.39
CA ASP A 7 14.63 4.42 -1.52
C ASP A 7 14.42 2.90 -1.62
N ILE A 8 13.17 2.47 -1.72
CA ILE A 8 12.86 1.05 -1.90
C ILE A 8 13.36 0.56 -3.26
N VAL A 9 13.15 1.34 -4.32
CA VAL A 9 13.65 1.01 -5.66
C VAL A 9 15.17 0.87 -5.63
N ASP A 10 15.87 1.82 -5.02
CA ASP A 10 17.32 1.81 -4.95
C ASP A 10 17.84 0.59 -4.19
N THR A 11 17.18 0.22 -3.10
CA THR A 11 17.54 -0.96 -2.33
C THR A 11 17.33 -2.24 -3.15
N PHE A 12 16.21 -2.32 -3.87
CA PHE A 12 15.94 -3.48 -4.74
C PHE A 12 16.97 -3.61 -5.85
N GLU A 13 17.42 -2.49 -6.42
CA GLU A 13 18.46 -2.51 -7.46
C GLU A 13 19.80 -2.98 -6.90
N PHE A 14 20.09 -2.66 -5.64
CA PHE A 14 21.29 -3.09 -4.94
C PHE A 14 21.25 -4.59 -4.62
N LEU A 15 20.09 -5.14 -4.32
CA LEU A 15 19.93 -6.55 -3.98
C LEU A 15 19.75 -7.38 -5.26
N ASP A 16 20.69 -8.28 -5.54
CA ASP A 16 20.67 -9.09 -6.76
C ASP A 16 19.79 -10.33 -6.65
N ASP A 17 19.59 -10.82 -5.43
CA ASP A 17 18.90 -12.08 -5.16
C ASP A 17 17.48 -11.84 -4.69
N TRP A 18 16.52 -12.59 -5.26
CA TRP A 18 15.12 -12.48 -4.87
C TRP A 18 14.87 -12.91 -3.43
N GLU A 19 15.65 -13.84 -2.91
CA GLU A 19 15.56 -14.21 -1.51
C GLU A 19 15.85 -13.00 -0.61
N ASP A 20 16.86 -12.21 -0.95
CA ASP A 20 17.20 -10.99 -0.21
C ASP A 20 16.14 -9.90 -0.39
N ARG A 21 15.56 -9.78 -1.59
CA ARG A 21 14.48 -8.83 -1.85
C ARG A 21 13.23 -9.19 -1.05
N TYR A 22 12.85 -10.45 -1.01
CA TYR A 22 11.74 -10.91 -0.17
C TYR A 22 11.99 -10.62 1.30
N ARG A 23 13.20 -10.88 1.76
CA ARG A 23 13.57 -10.58 3.14
C ARG A 23 13.41 -9.09 3.44
N HIS A 24 13.80 -8.23 2.49
CA HIS A 24 13.65 -6.79 2.62
C HIS A 24 12.17 -6.38 2.71
N VAL A 25 11.30 -6.97 1.90
CA VAL A 25 9.85 -6.72 1.97
C VAL A 25 9.33 -7.09 3.37
N ILE A 26 9.74 -8.23 3.89
CA ILE A 26 9.33 -8.66 5.24
C ILE A 26 9.84 -7.68 6.30
N GLU A 27 11.07 -7.20 6.17
CA GLU A 27 11.63 -6.21 7.08
C GLU A 27 10.87 -4.89 7.06
N LEU A 28 10.44 -4.44 5.89
CA LEU A 28 9.59 -3.25 5.78
C LEU A 28 8.28 -3.45 6.54
N GLY A 29 7.70 -4.64 6.44
CA GLY A 29 6.48 -4.98 7.17
C GLY A 29 6.69 -5.00 8.68
N LYS A 30 7.85 -5.53 9.12
CA LYS A 30 8.18 -5.57 10.56
C LYS A 30 8.40 -4.17 11.14
N ALA A 31 8.94 -3.27 10.34
CA ALA A 31 9.19 -1.88 10.77
C ALA A 31 7.90 -1.07 10.87
N MET A 32 6.83 -1.52 10.23
CA MET A 32 5.56 -0.82 10.24
C MET A 32 4.88 -0.97 11.60
N PRO A 33 4.35 0.13 12.18
CA PRO A 33 3.64 0.04 13.46
C PRO A 33 2.43 -0.89 13.36
N GLN A 34 2.12 -1.59 14.44
CA GLN A 34 0.90 -2.39 14.50
C GLN A 34 -0.32 -1.49 14.56
N LEU A 35 -1.37 -1.88 13.84
CA LEU A 35 -2.65 -1.19 13.89
C LEU A 35 -3.34 -1.53 15.22
N GLU A 36 -3.90 -0.52 15.86
CA GLU A 36 -4.67 -0.72 17.09
C GLU A 36 -5.81 -1.72 16.83
N GLU A 37 -6.04 -2.59 17.79
CA GLU A 37 -7.06 -3.63 17.68
C GLU A 37 -8.45 -3.04 17.40
N GLY A 38 -8.78 -1.91 18.00
CA GLY A 38 -10.05 -1.23 17.77
C GLY A 38 -10.25 -0.73 16.35
N LEU A 39 -9.19 -0.65 15.55
CA LEU A 39 -9.27 -0.26 14.15
C LEU A 39 -9.34 -1.46 13.21
N ARG A 40 -9.17 -2.67 13.72
CA ARG A 40 -9.28 -3.92 12.94
C ARG A 40 -10.73 -4.38 12.96
N ILE A 41 -11.56 -3.69 12.19
CA ILE A 41 -13.01 -3.89 12.18
C ILE A 41 -13.48 -4.23 10.76
N PRO A 42 -14.69 -4.76 10.59
CA PRO A 42 -15.19 -5.10 9.25
C PRO A 42 -15.17 -3.93 8.28
N ALA A 43 -15.40 -2.70 8.74
CA ALA A 43 -15.41 -1.52 7.88
C ALA A 43 -14.03 -1.19 7.30
N THR A 44 -12.94 -1.57 7.98
CA THR A 44 -11.57 -1.33 7.52
C THR A 44 -10.95 -2.54 6.84
N LYS A 45 -11.61 -3.70 6.93
CA LYS A 45 -11.10 -4.92 6.32
C LYS A 45 -11.24 -4.87 4.81
N VAL A 46 -10.19 -5.29 4.11
CA VAL A 46 -10.16 -5.35 2.65
C VAL A 46 -10.58 -6.75 2.20
N ASP A 47 -11.68 -6.82 1.43
CA ASP A 47 -12.14 -8.08 0.86
C ASP A 47 -11.28 -8.46 -0.35
N GLY A 48 -11.26 -9.74 -0.68
CA GLY A 48 -10.52 -10.25 -1.83
C GLY A 48 -9.10 -10.66 -1.51
N CYS A 49 -8.71 -10.64 -0.23
CA CYS A 49 -7.40 -11.09 0.23
C CYS A 49 -7.54 -12.42 0.96
N ALA A 50 -6.59 -13.33 0.72
CA ALA A 50 -6.54 -14.60 1.44
C ALA A 50 -6.17 -14.41 2.91
N SER A 51 -5.22 -13.50 3.17
CA SER A 51 -4.87 -13.07 4.52
C SER A 51 -5.81 -11.98 4.98
N GLN A 52 -5.91 -11.77 6.28
CA GLN A 52 -6.66 -10.63 6.80
C GLN A 52 -5.85 -9.36 6.55
N VAL A 53 -6.50 -8.35 5.98
CA VAL A 53 -5.87 -7.07 5.65
C VAL A 53 -6.84 -5.96 6.06
N TRP A 54 -6.30 -4.92 6.70
CA TRP A 54 -7.06 -3.73 7.09
C TRP A 54 -6.38 -2.49 6.55
N ILE A 55 -7.17 -1.54 6.05
CA ILE A 55 -6.70 -0.23 5.58
C ILE A 55 -7.58 0.83 6.23
N VAL A 56 -6.94 1.74 6.96
CA VAL A 56 -7.59 2.84 7.67
C VAL A 56 -7.13 4.15 7.05
N PRO A 57 -7.97 4.84 6.31
CA PRO A 57 -7.57 6.12 5.71
C PRO A 57 -7.52 7.24 6.74
N ASP A 58 -6.64 8.20 6.50
CA ASP A 58 -6.55 9.43 7.27
C ASP A 58 -6.35 10.56 6.26
N ILE A 59 -7.44 11.24 5.91
CA ILE A 59 -7.44 12.27 4.87
C ILE A 59 -7.58 13.64 5.52
N GLU A 60 -6.63 14.52 5.23
CA GLU A 60 -6.65 15.88 5.72
C GLU A 60 -7.13 16.84 4.63
N GLY A 61 -8.16 17.63 4.94
CA GLY A 61 -8.73 18.58 4.01
C GLY A 61 -9.90 18.00 3.24
N GLN A 62 -10.30 18.69 2.18
CA GLN A 62 -11.46 18.35 1.36
C GLN A 62 -11.13 18.53 -0.11
N GLY A 63 -11.83 17.76 -0.95
CA GLY A 63 -11.73 17.88 -2.39
C GLY A 63 -10.45 17.28 -2.95
N PRO A 64 -10.14 17.59 -4.23
CA PRO A 64 -8.97 16.99 -4.91
C PRO A 64 -7.63 17.29 -4.26
N GLY A 65 -7.52 18.40 -3.55
CA GLY A 65 -6.29 18.80 -2.87
C GLY A 65 -6.11 18.23 -1.47
N ALA A 66 -7.05 17.44 -0.98
CA ALA A 66 -6.93 16.81 0.32
C ALA A 66 -5.72 15.87 0.35
N ILE A 67 -5.01 15.83 1.48
CA ILE A 67 -3.82 15.00 1.62
C ILE A 67 -4.22 13.61 2.08
N PHE A 68 -3.74 12.61 1.35
CA PHE A 68 -4.03 11.20 1.61
C PHE A 68 -2.94 10.58 2.47
N ARG A 69 -3.36 9.89 3.52
CA ARG A 69 -2.53 8.97 4.30
C ARG A 69 -3.38 7.79 4.70
N PHE A 70 -2.73 6.68 4.99
CA PHE A 70 -3.44 5.54 5.55
C PHE A 70 -2.51 4.76 6.46
N GLN A 71 -3.12 4.00 7.37
CA GLN A 71 -2.46 2.97 8.15
C GLN A 71 -3.02 1.63 7.69
N GLY A 72 -2.20 0.60 7.71
CA GLY A 72 -2.64 -0.73 7.34
C GLY A 72 -1.97 -1.79 8.18
N ASP A 73 -2.54 -2.98 8.16
CA ASP A 73 -1.99 -4.13 8.86
C ASP A 73 -2.50 -5.41 8.21
N SER A 74 -1.84 -6.51 8.53
CA SER A 74 -2.21 -7.84 8.08
C SER A 74 -1.70 -8.89 9.06
N ASP A 75 -2.30 -10.06 9.04
CA ASP A 75 -1.82 -11.20 9.80
C ASP A 75 -0.68 -11.95 9.09
N ALA A 76 -0.35 -11.56 7.85
CA ALA A 76 0.75 -12.15 7.08
C ALA A 76 1.88 -11.15 6.92
N MET A 77 3.10 -11.58 7.25
CA MET A 77 4.27 -10.68 7.31
C MET A 77 4.63 -10.12 5.94
N ILE A 78 4.56 -10.94 4.88
CA ILE A 78 4.85 -10.46 3.52
C ILE A 78 3.82 -9.43 3.08
N VAL A 79 2.55 -9.61 3.44
CA VAL A 79 1.48 -8.66 3.10
C VAL A 79 1.69 -7.34 3.84
N ARG A 80 2.15 -7.38 5.10
CA ARG A 80 2.51 -6.15 5.81
C ARG A 80 3.58 -5.38 5.04
N GLY A 81 4.56 -6.09 4.46
CA GLY A 81 5.59 -5.46 3.63
C GLY A 81 5.00 -4.79 2.39
N LEU A 82 4.05 -5.45 1.74
CA LEU A 82 3.36 -4.86 0.58
C LEU A 82 2.58 -3.61 0.99
N ILE A 83 1.96 -3.61 2.16
CA ILE A 83 1.26 -2.44 2.70
C ILE A 83 2.25 -1.30 2.96
N ALA A 84 3.43 -1.61 3.49
CA ALA A 84 4.48 -0.60 3.73
C ALA A 84 4.92 0.04 2.42
N ILE A 85 5.06 -0.75 1.35
CA ILE A 85 5.42 -0.23 0.01
C ILE A 85 4.31 0.66 -0.52
N LEU A 86 3.04 0.27 -0.37
CA LEU A 86 1.91 1.10 -0.76
C LEU A 86 1.90 2.42 0.02
N GLY A 87 2.22 2.38 1.31
CA GLY A 87 2.34 3.58 2.11
C GLY A 87 3.42 4.52 1.59
N ALA A 88 4.58 3.97 1.24
CA ALA A 88 5.66 4.76 0.66
C ALA A 88 5.25 5.40 -0.67
N LEU A 89 4.41 4.72 -1.43
CA LEU A 89 3.96 5.18 -2.75
C LEU A 89 2.89 6.27 -2.65
N TYR A 90 1.97 6.15 -1.70
CA TYR A 90 0.75 6.98 -1.67
C TYR A 90 0.76 8.05 -0.58
N ASN A 91 1.33 7.77 0.59
CA ASN A 91 1.18 8.67 1.74
C ASN A 91 1.80 10.04 1.48
N GLY A 92 1.07 11.09 1.81
CA GLY A 92 1.53 12.47 1.63
C GLY A 92 1.16 13.09 0.30
N GLN A 93 0.55 12.34 -0.62
CA GLN A 93 0.08 12.87 -1.89
C GLN A 93 -1.34 13.40 -1.74
N THR A 94 -1.75 14.28 -2.67
CA THR A 94 -3.16 14.66 -2.75
C THR A 94 -3.99 13.47 -3.23
N VAL A 95 -5.28 13.46 -2.87
CA VAL A 95 -6.17 12.37 -3.33
C VAL A 95 -6.25 12.34 -4.86
N GLU A 96 -6.14 13.49 -5.51
CA GLU A 96 -6.10 13.57 -6.98
C GLU A 96 -4.86 12.85 -7.51
N ASP A 97 -3.69 13.09 -6.92
CA ASP A 97 -2.45 12.43 -7.33
C ASP A 97 -2.46 10.94 -7.03
N VAL A 98 -3.10 10.52 -5.95
CA VAL A 98 -3.27 9.09 -5.65
C VAL A 98 -3.99 8.39 -6.80
N LEU A 99 -5.04 9.02 -7.36
CA LEU A 99 -5.79 8.45 -8.48
C LEU A 99 -4.98 8.37 -9.76
N LYS A 100 -3.97 9.22 -9.92
CA LYS A 100 -3.08 9.23 -11.08
C LYS A 100 -1.88 8.30 -10.92
N THR A 101 -1.63 7.79 -9.72
CA THR A 101 -0.47 6.95 -9.43
C THR A 101 -0.68 5.57 -10.05
N ASP A 102 0.30 5.11 -10.83
CA ASP A 102 0.31 3.78 -11.40
C ASP A 102 0.96 2.81 -10.43
N ALA A 103 0.18 2.29 -9.49
CA ALA A 103 0.68 1.37 -8.48
C ALA A 103 1.13 0.05 -9.11
N ALA A 104 0.39 -0.45 -10.10
CA ALA A 104 0.77 -1.69 -10.79
C ALA A 104 2.14 -1.52 -11.45
N GLY A 105 2.37 -0.39 -12.12
CA GLY A 105 3.67 -0.09 -12.73
C GLY A 105 4.79 0.04 -11.70
N ALA A 106 4.49 0.60 -10.54
CA ALA A 106 5.47 0.72 -9.46
C ALA A 106 5.91 -0.66 -8.96
N PHE A 107 4.97 -1.58 -8.75
CA PHE A 107 5.30 -2.95 -8.34
C PHE A 107 6.01 -3.72 -9.44
N ALA A 108 5.68 -3.47 -10.70
CA ALA A 108 6.40 -4.03 -11.84
C ALA A 108 7.85 -3.55 -11.87
N GLN A 109 8.08 -2.28 -11.56
CA GLN A 109 9.43 -1.71 -11.47
C GLN A 109 10.28 -2.45 -10.42
N LEU A 110 9.65 -2.87 -9.32
CA LEU A 110 10.31 -3.66 -8.29
C LEU A 110 10.42 -5.14 -8.66
N GLY A 111 9.77 -5.58 -9.75
CA GLY A 111 9.73 -6.97 -10.17
C GLY A 111 8.79 -7.84 -9.33
N LEU A 112 8.06 -7.23 -8.40
CA LEU A 112 7.19 -7.98 -7.50
C LEU A 112 5.98 -8.57 -8.22
N ASP A 113 5.52 -7.95 -9.31
CA ASP A 113 4.39 -8.46 -10.09
C ASP A 113 4.64 -9.88 -10.60
N GLN A 114 5.90 -10.24 -10.87
CA GLN A 114 6.27 -11.57 -11.38
C GLN A 114 6.69 -12.54 -10.29
N HIS A 115 6.91 -12.05 -9.07
CA HIS A 115 7.46 -12.86 -7.98
C HIS A 115 6.48 -13.06 -6.82
N LEU A 116 5.24 -12.62 -6.98
CA LEU A 116 4.17 -12.89 -6.02
C LEU A 116 3.34 -14.06 -6.52
N SER A 117 2.84 -14.90 -5.60
CA SER A 117 1.87 -15.93 -5.95
C SER A 117 0.61 -15.27 -6.51
N ALA A 118 -0.20 -16.02 -7.24
CA ALA A 118 -1.48 -15.52 -7.76
C ALA A 118 -2.36 -14.97 -6.64
N GLN A 119 -2.38 -15.65 -5.51
CA GLN A 119 -3.16 -15.27 -4.34
C GLN A 119 -2.71 -13.93 -3.77
N ARG A 120 -1.38 -13.70 -3.66
CA ARG A 120 -0.84 -12.45 -3.17
C ARG A 120 -1.02 -11.31 -4.18
N SER A 121 -0.91 -11.61 -5.47
CA SER A 121 -1.17 -10.62 -6.52
C SER A 121 -2.62 -10.15 -6.50
N ASN A 122 -3.57 -11.07 -6.28
CA ASN A 122 -4.98 -10.73 -6.15
C ASN A 122 -5.23 -9.85 -4.93
N GLY A 123 -4.58 -10.17 -3.80
CA GLY A 123 -4.66 -9.35 -2.59
C GLY A 123 -4.11 -7.96 -2.80
N LEU A 124 -2.98 -7.85 -3.50
CA LEU A 124 -2.39 -6.55 -3.82
C LEU A 124 -3.34 -5.71 -4.67
N ARG A 125 -3.95 -6.30 -5.71
CA ARG A 125 -4.93 -5.60 -6.53
C ARG A 125 -6.13 -5.14 -5.72
N ALA A 126 -6.60 -5.96 -4.79
CA ALA A 126 -7.71 -5.61 -3.90
C ALA A 126 -7.35 -4.40 -3.02
N MET A 127 -6.12 -4.36 -2.49
CA MET A 127 -5.66 -3.22 -1.70
C MET A 127 -5.56 -1.94 -2.54
N ILE A 128 -5.00 -2.04 -3.74
CA ILE A 128 -4.90 -0.89 -4.65
C ILE A 128 -6.30 -0.38 -5.00
N GLY A 129 -7.23 -1.28 -5.30
CA GLY A 129 -8.61 -0.92 -5.59
C GLY A 129 -9.30 -0.22 -4.42
N ARG A 130 -9.04 -0.70 -3.20
CA ARG A 130 -9.60 -0.08 -1.99
C ARG A 130 -9.08 1.35 -1.82
N ILE A 131 -7.78 1.56 -1.99
CA ILE A 131 -7.15 2.88 -1.88
C ILE A 131 -7.71 3.82 -2.95
N SER A 132 -7.81 3.35 -4.19
CA SER A 132 -8.37 4.15 -5.28
C SER A 132 -9.82 4.53 -5.02
N GLY A 133 -10.62 3.61 -4.48
CA GLY A 133 -12.00 3.89 -4.12
C GLY A 133 -12.13 4.94 -3.02
N ILE A 134 -11.26 4.88 -2.02
CA ILE A 134 -11.23 5.86 -0.94
C ILE A 134 -10.87 7.24 -1.49
N ALA A 135 -9.83 7.33 -2.33
CA ALA A 135 -9.38 8.59 -2.91
C ALA A 135 -10.45 9.18 -3.84
N SER A 136 -11.12 8.34 -4.62
CA SER A 136 -12.19 8.77 -5.52
C SER A 136 -13.36 9.40 -4.76
N ARG A 137 -13.76 8.77 -3.65
CA ARG A 137 -14.82 9.33 -2.81
C ARG A 137 -14.40 10.65 -2.16
N ALA A 138 -13.14 10.75 -1.76
CA ALA A 138 -12.62 11.97 -1.14
C ALA A 138 -12.63 13.15 -2.13
N VAL A 139 -12.31 12.88 -3.40
CA VAL A 139 -12.38 13.93 -4.45
C VAL A 139 -13.81 14.44 -4.58
N GLU A 140 -14.79 13.56 -4.52
CA GLU A 140 -16.21 13.91 -4.68
C GLU A 140 -16.78 14.69 -3.50
N GLN A 141 -16.10 14.69 -2.34
CA GLN A 141 -16.54 15.39 -1.14
C GLN A 141 -16.12 16.86 -1.12
N SER A 142 -15.95 17.47 -2.28
CA SER A 142 -15.45 18.82 -2.41
C SER A 142 -16.53 19.93 -2.29
N SER A 143 -17.75 19.58 -2.07
CA SER A 143 -18.84 20.56 -1.98
C SER A 143 -18.95 21.20 -0.61
#